data_ff2172565eca57c347b547a65f1c166c
#
_entry.id   ff2172565eca57c347b547a65f1c166c
#
_cell.length_a   1.000
_cell.length_b   1.000
_cell.length_c   1.000
_cell.angle_alpha   90.00
_cell.angle_beta   90.00
_cell.angle_gamma   90.00
#
_symmetry.space_group_name_H-M   'P 1'
#
loop_
_entity.id
_entity.type
_entity.pdbx_description
1 polymer ?
#
loop_
_entity_poly.entity_id
_entity_poly.type
_entity_poly.pdbx_seq_one_letter_code
_entity_poly.pdbx_strand_id
1 'polypeptide(L)'
;VPPYACNQNVGNPSRFLLILVPLRSGDAGDKGGEVIEGVVEIMQRPGASLDVQRGYLKFLQSACDRAGDWMRRRKFRQLSDEQERWRRLDAFARAAHESLHNREAAFAIANEARLYIGCDRVSVAVRQGSSFRLETISGQDTIDRRSNLVVLLQTLTRRVLAAGDPFWYAGSTHDMPPQIEKAMQNYVDVAHSKTIGIIPLRDAPKKEGDD
;
A
#
# COMPACT_ATOMS: atom_id res chain seq x y z
N VAL A 1 9.36 -34.40 -31.21
CA VAL A 1 8.85 -33.20 -31.91
C VAL A 1 8.12 -33.73 -33.16
N PRO A 2 6.85 -33.40 -33.35
CA PRO A 2 6.11 -33.85 -34.51
C PRO A 2 6.69 -33.29 -35.84
N PRO A 3 6.63 -34.02 -36.94
CA PRO A 3 7.30 -33.66 -38.20
C PRO A 3 6.71 -32.45 -38.96
N TYR A 4 5.68 -31.80 -38.44
CA TYR A 4 5.07 -30.63 -39.09
C TYR A 4 5.76 -29.30 -38.79
N ALA A 5 6.88 -29.30 -38.06
CA ALA A 5 7.66 -28.10 -37.78
C ALA A 5 8.55 -27.65 -38.96
N CYS A 6 8.47 -28.30 -40.10
CA CYS A 6 9.26 -27.97 -41.30
C CYS A 6 8.46 -27.17 -42.33
N ASN A 7 7.39 -26.49 -41.99
CA ASN A 7 6.68 -25.67 -42.96
C ASN A 7 7.47 -24.34 -43.15
N GLN A 8 7.87 -24.08 -44.39
CA GLN A 8 8.70 -22.92 -44.77
C GLN A 8 8.11 -21.53 -44.41
N ASN A 9 6.89 -21.50 -43.90
CA ASN A 9 6.19 -20.27 -43.48
C ASN A 9 6.15 -20.05 -41.96
N VAL A 10 6.77 -20.90 -41.14
CA VAL A 10 6.86 -20.71 -39.70
C VAL A 10 8.21 -20.10 -39.35
N GLY A 11 8.17 -18.92 -38.75
CA GLY A 11 9.25 -17.99 -38.58
C GLY A 11 10.37 -18.40 -37.62
N ASN A 12 11.07 -19.50 -37.86
CA ASN A 12 12.38 -19.68 -37.25
C ASN A 12 13.44 -19.82 -38.37
N PRO A 13 13.97 -18.72 -38.88
CA PRO A 13 15.03 -18.71 -39.88
C PRO A 13 16.40 -19.09 -39.27
N SER A 14 16.49 -19.28 -37.97
CA SER A 14 17.73 -19.62 -37.27
C SER A 14 18.06 -21.13 -37.42
N ARG A 15 19.34 -21.46 -37.35
CA ARG A 15 19.82 -22.85 -37.30
C ARG A 15 19.66 -23.48 -35.91
N PHE A 16 19.03 -22.78 -34.96
CA PHE A 16 18.84 -23.25 -33.59
C PHE A 16 17.53 -24.07 -33.46
N LEU A 17 17.57 -25.07 -32.60
CA LEU A 17 16.34 -25.73 -32.13
C LEU A 17 15.67 -24.81 -31.12
N LEU A 18 14.42 -24.46 -31.38
CA LEU A 18 13.61 -23.64 -30.50
C LEU A 18 12.75 -24.56 -29.62
N ILE A 19 12.90 -24.41 -28.30
CA ILE A 19 12.09 -25.10 -27.30
C ILE A 19 11.26 -24.04 -26.58
N LEU A 20 9.94 -24.14 -26.69
CA LEU A 20 8.97 -23.24 -26.05
C LEU A 20 8.18 -24.02 -25.01
N VAL A 21 8.17 -23.53 -23.78
CA VAL A 21 7.36 -24.10 -22.70
C VAL A 21 6.49 -23.01 -22.08
N PRO A 22 5.16 -23.20 -22.01
CA PRO A 22 4.28 -22.23 -21.39
C PRO A 22 4.51 -22.19 -19.88
N LEU A 23 4.51 -21.00 -19.30
CA LEU A 23 4.50 -20.74 -17.88
C LEU A 23 3.04 -20.64 -17.42
N ARG A 24 2.59 -21.61 -16.64
CA ARG A 24 1.19 -21.75 -16.21
C ARG A 24 1.03 -21.47 -14.74
N SER A 25 0.02 -20.71 -14.35
CA SER A 25 -0.26 -20.33 -12.96
C SER A 25 -1.57 -20.88 -12.39
N GLY A 26 -2.24 -21.78 -13.06
CA GLY A 26 -3.51 -22.39 -12.64
C GLY A 26 -3.39 -23.86 -12.25
N ASP A 27 -4.33 -24.36 -11.41
CA ASP A 27 -4.49 -25.80 -11.18
C ASP A 27 -5.32 -26.40 -12.30
N ALA A 28 -4.88 -27.52 -12.83
CA ALA A 28 -5.59 -28.29 -13.87
C ALA A 28 -6.98 -28.81 -13.40
N GLY A 29 -7.30 -28.68 -12.10
CA GLY A 29 -8.54 -29.13 -11.47
C GLY A 29 -9.51 -28.00 -11.11
N ASP A 30 -9.13 -26.75 -11.21
CA ASP A 30 -10.01 -25.63 -10.87
C ASP A 30 -10.86 -25.21 -12.08
N LYS A 31 -12.15 -24.96 -11.86
CA LYS A 31 -13.12 -24.53 -12.91
C LYS A 31 -12.75 -23.20 -13.60
N GLY A 32 -11.65 -22.55 -13.15
CA GLY A 32 -11.10 -21.31 -13.73
C GLY A 32 -10.13 -21.52 -14.91
N GLY A 33 -9.70 -22.75 -15.20
CA GLY A 33 -8.77 -23.06 -16.29
C GLY A 33 -7.31 -22.67 -16.00
N GLU A 34 -6.38 -23.32 -16.71
CA GLU A 34 -4.96 -22.96 -16.71
C GLU A 34 -4.76 -21.56 -17.31
N VAL A 35 -4.19 -20.65 -16.56
CA VAL A 35 -3.81 -19.32 -17.06
C VAL A 35 -2.36 -19.38 -17.52
N ILE A 36 -2.12 -19.04 -18.78
CA ILE A 36 -0.77 -18.91 -19.33
C ILE A 36 -0.28 -17.49 -19.02
N GLU A 37 0.67 -17.38 -18.11
CA GLU A 37 1.27 -16.09 -17.68
C GLU A 37 2.43 -15.68 -18.62
N GLY A 38 3.00 -16.63 -19.34
CA GLY A 38 4.11 -16.38 -20.25
C GLY A 38 4.62 -17.62 -20.92
N VAL A 39 5.72 -17.46 -21.68
CA VAL A 39 6.40 -18.54 -22.36
C VAL A 39 7.90 -18.44 -22.08
N VAL A 40 8.52 -19.56 -21.75
CA VAL A 40 9.98 -19.65 -21.64
C VAL A 40 10.52 -20.28 -22.91
N GLU A 41 11.49 -19.59 -23.52
CA GLU A 41 12.13 -19.98 -24.76
C GLU A 41 13.58 -20.35 -24.51
N ILE A 42 14.00 -21.49 -25.10
CA ILE A 42 15.42 -21.87 -25.17
C ILE A 42 15.80 -22.08 -26.63
N MET A 43 16.89 -21.43 -27.03
CA MET A 43 17.55 -21.67 -28.33
C MET A 43 18.73 -22.60 -28.11
N GLN A 44 18.61 -23.81 -28.61
CA GLN A 44 19.65 -24.84 -28.53
C GLN A 44 20.45 -24.93 -29.82
N ARG A 45 21.79 -25.04 -29.73
CA ARG A 45 22.64 -25.29 -30.88
C ARG A 45 22.31 -26.64 -31.51
N PRO A 46 22.35 -26.75 -32.85
CA PRO A 46 22.12 -28.03 -33.53
C PRO A 46 23.22 -29.05 -33.17
N GLY A 47 22.88 -30.33 -33.24
CA GLY A 47 23.82 -31.43 -33.02
C GLY A 47 23.64 -32.18 -31.69
N ALA A 48 22.73 -31.76 -30.81
CA ALA A 48 22.41 -32.53 -29.62
C ALA A 48 21.55 -33.78 -29.98
N SER A 49 21.82 -34.92 -29.33
CA SER A 49 21.01 -36.15 -29.51
C SER A 49 19.57 -35.94 -29.03
N LEU A 50 18.66 -36.74 -29.52
CA LEU A 50 17.24 -36.70 -29.15
C LEU A 50 17.02 -36.86 -27.63
N ASP A 51 17.84 -37.66 -26.97
CA ASP A 51 17.73 -37.87 -25.52
C ASP A 51 18.15 -36.65 -24.73
N VAL A 52 19.18 -35.93 -25.19
CA VAL A 52 19.59 -34.66 -24.62
C VAL A 52 18.51 -33.60 -24.81
N GLN A 53 17.90 -33.53 -26.00
CA GLN A 53 16.79 -32.61 -26.28
C GLN A 53 15.58 -32.89 -25.37
N ARG A 54 15.22 -34.15 -25.18
CA ARG A 54 14.15 -34.55 -24.25
C ARG A 54 14.49 -34.19 -22.79
N GLY A 55 15.77 -34.34 -22.42
CA GLY A 55 16.25 -33.95 -21.09
C GLY A 55 16.05 -32.46 -20.85
N TYR A 56 16.43 -31.59 -21.78
CA TYR A 56 16.20 -30.15 -21.70
C TYR A 56 14.72 -29.78 -21.60
N LEU A 57 13.88 -30.43 -22.44
CA LEU A 57 12.44 -30.20 -22.38
C LEU A 57 11.85 -30.54 -21.01
N LYS A 58 12.18 -31.71 -20.45
CA LYS A 58 11.73 -32.13 -19.13
C LYS A 58 12.21 -31.18 -18.03
N PHE A 59 13.47 -30.77 -18.10
CA PHE A 59 14.03 -29.79 -17.14
C PHE A 59 13.27 -28.47 -17.22
N LEU A 60 13.06 -27.96 -18.44
CA LEU A 60 12.38 -26.69 -18.65
C LEU A 60 10.92 -26.76 -18.19
N GLN A 61 10.22 -27.86 -18.46
CA GLN A 61 8.87 -28.10 -17.96
C GLN A 61 8.84 -28.03 -16.41
N SER A 62 9.74 -28.78 -15.75
CA SER A 62 9.84 -28.77 -14.29
C SER A 62 10.18 -27.38 -13.71
N ALA A 63 11.02 -26.63 -14.41
CA ALA A 63 11.34 -25.24 -14.01
C ALA A 63 10.14 -24.31 -14.18
N CYS A 64 9.40 -24.44 -15.29
CA CYS A 64 8.19 -23.66 -15.53
C CYS A 64 7.08 -23.98 -14.53
N ASP A 65 6.89 -25.25 -14.17
CA ASP A 65 5.91 -25.67 -13.18
C ASP A 65 6.22 -25.04 -11.81
N ARG A 66 7.49 -25.08 -11.38
CA ARG A 66 7.93 -24.44 -10.12
C ARG A 66 7.76 -22.91 -10.15
N ALA A 67 8.07 -22.28 -11.27
CA ALA A 67 7.88 -20.85 -11.45
C ALA A 67 6.39 -20.47 -11.39
N GLY A 68 5.53 -21.26 -12.05
CA GLY A 68 4.08 -21.10 -12.00
C GLY A 68 3.52 -21.22 -10.58
N ASP A 69 3.98 -22.23 -9.83
CA ASP A 69 3.63 -22.39 -8.41
C ASP A 69 4.06 -21.20 -7.55
N TRP A 70 5.26 -20.68 -7.79
CA TRP A 70 5.75 -19.50 -7.08
C TRP A 70 4.91 -18.26 -7.41
N MET A 71 4.57 -18.04 -8.68
CA MET A 71 3.73 -16.92 -9.12
C MET A 71 2.33 -17.00 -8.50
N ARG A 72 1.73 -18.19 -8.47
CA ARG A 72 0.43 -18.46 -7.83
C ARG A 72 0.47 -18.12 -6.34
N ARG A 73 1.48 -18.60 -5.61
CA ARG A 73 1.66 -18.33 -4.17
C ARG A 73 1.88 -16.83 -3.90
N ARG A 74 2.62 -16.15 -4.77
CA ARG A 74 2.85 -14.71 -4.67
C ARG A 74 1.54 -13.93 -4.86
N LYS A 75 0.75 -14.27 -5.88
CA LYS A 75 -0.55 -13.64 -6.15
C LYS A 75 -1.52 -13.87 -5.00
N PHE A 76 -1.57 -15.10 -4.47
CA PHE A 76 -2.40 -15.41 -3.30
C PHE A 76 -2.01 -14.59 -2.07
N ARG A 77 -0.72 -14.45 -1.76
CA ARG A 77 -0.26 -13.60 -0.66
C ARG A 77 -0.66 -12.14 -0.86
N GLN A 78 -0.48 -11.60 -2.07
CA GLN A 78 -0.89 -10.23 -2.36
C GLN A 78 -2.39 -10.01 -2.12
N LEU A 79 -3.24 -10.92 -2.59
CA LEU A 79 -4.69 -10.85 -2.37
C LEU A 79 -5.04 -10.97 -0.88
N SER A 80 -4.37 -11.86 -0.14
CA SER A 80 -4.58 -12.02 1.29
C SER A 80 -4.18 -10.76 2.07
N ASP A 81 -3.03 -10.16 1.75
CA ASP A 81 -2.55 -8.92 2.38
C ASP A 81 -3.48 -7.73 2.07
N GLU A 82 -4.03 -7.70 0.86
CA GLU A 82 -5.00 -6.69 0.45
C GLU A 82 -6.33 -6.87 1.19
N GLN A 83 -6.83 -8.10 1.28
CA GLN A 83 -8.04 -8.42 2.05
C GLN A 83 -7.89 -8.07 3.54
N GLU A 84 -6.74 -8.33 4.12
CA GLU A 84 -6.46 -7.97 5.52
C GLU A 84 -6.43 -6.45 5.71
N ARG A 85 -5.84 -5.69 4.77
CA ARG A 85 -5.90 -4.22 4.78
C ARG A 85 -7.34 -3.69 4.72
N TRP A 86 -8.17 -4.27 3.85
CA TRP A 86 -9.58 -3.90 3.75
C TRP A 86 -10.36 -4.19 5.04
N ARG A 87 -10.13 -5.34 5.67
CA ARG A 87 -10.75 -5.68 6.96
C ARG A 87 -10.39 -4.68 8.05
N ARG A 88 -9.13 -4.27 8.14
CA ARG A 88 -8.68 -3.27 9.11
C ARG A 88 -9.29 -1.91 8.84
N LEU A 89 -9.37 -1.50 7.59
CA LEU A 89 -10.01 -0.24 7.20
C LEU A 89 -11.50 -0.24 7.55
N ASP A 90 -12.20 -1.34 7.30
CA ASP A 90 -13.62 -1.49 7.63
C ASP A 90 -13.86 -1.48 9.15
N ALA A 91 -12.99 -2.13 9.92
CA ALA A 91 -13.04 -2.08 11.38
C ALA A 91 -12.79 -0.64 11.91
N PHE A 92 -11.81 0.06 11.34
CA PHE A 92 -11.56 1.47 11.64
C PHE A 92 -12.79 2.36 11.31
N ALA A 93 -13.36 2.20 10.13
CA ALA A 93 -14.54 2.98 9.73
C ALA A 93 -15.73 2.73 10.66
N ARG A 94 -15.98 1.48 11.05
CA ARG A 94 -17.02 1.15 12.03
C ARG A 94 -16.77 1.82 13.37
N ALA A 95 -15.58 1.71 13.94
CA ALA A 95 -15.23 2.33 15.20
C ALA A 95 -15.39 3.86 15.16
N ALA A 96 -15.05 4.48 14.04
CA ALA A 96 -15.21 5.93 13.84
C ALA A 96 -16.68 6.37 13.80
N HIS A 97 -17.57 5.50 13.31
CA HIS A 97 -19.01 5.78 13.17
C HIS A 97 -19.89 5.23 14.31
N GLU A 98 -19.30 4.51 15.27
CA GLU A 98 -20.05 3.88 16.37
C GLU A 98 -20.67 4.91 17.32
N SER A 99 -20.00 6.07 17.51
CA SER A 99 -20.51 7.13 18.38
C SER A 99 -20.94 8.36 17.59
N LEU A 100 -22.09 8.93 17.99
CA LEU A 100 -22.59 10.22 17.52
C LEU A 100 -21.92 11.40 18.23
N HIS A 101 -21.15 11.14 19.29
CA HIS A 101 -20.45 12.16 20.05
C HIS A 101 -19.04 12.40 19.47
N ASN A 102 -18.80 13.62 19.02
CA ASN A 102 -17.52 14.01 18.38
C ASN A 102 -16.28 13.63 19.19
N ARG A 103 -16.37 13.69 20.52
CA ARG A 103 -15.24 13.35 21.39
C ARG A 103 -14.95 11.85 21.41
N GLU A 104 -15.97 11.02 21.49
CA GLU A 104 -15.85 9.57 21.48
C GLU A 104 -15.40 9.07 20.12
N ALA A 105 -15.97 9.60 19.04
CA ALA A 105 -15.54 9.32 17.68
C ALA A 105 -14.07 9.73 17.49
N ALA A 106 -13.67 10.92 17.92
CA ALA A 106 -12.28 11.36 17.84
C ALA A 106 -11.33 10.45 18.63
N PHE A 107 -11.75 9.97 19.80
CA PHE A 107 -10.98 9.03 20.62
C PHE A 107 -10.82 7.68 19.92
N ALA A 108 -11.90 7.12 19.38
CA ALA A 108 -11.86 5.88 18.61
C ALA A 108 -10.94 6.04 17.38
N ILE A 109 -11.10 7.12 16.60
CA ILE A 109 -10.27 7.43 15.44
C ILE A 109 -8.78 7.51 15.82
N ALA A 110 -8.44 8.21 16.90
CA ALA A 110 -7.03 8.37 17.29
C ALA A 110 -6.38 7.04 17.67
N ASN A 111 -7.07 6.20 18.44
CA ASN A 111 -6.54 4.93 18.90
C ASN A 111 -6.47 3.89 17.78
N GLU A 112 -7.52 3.74 17.00
CA GLU A 112 -7.55 2.81 15.87
C GLU A 112 -6.56 3.23 14.76
N ALA A 113 -6.50 4.53 14.43
CA ALA A 113 -5.53 5.03 13.45
C ALA A 113 -4.09 4.78 13.90
N ARG A 114 -3.78 4.93 15.19
CA ARG A 114 -2.46 4.63 15.73
C ARG A 114 -2.07 3.16 15.48
N LEU A 115 -2.99 2.24 15.72
CA LEU A 115 -2.77 0.80 15.49
C LEU A 115 -2.67 0.47 14.00
N TYR A 116 -3.53 1.09 13.19
CA TYR A 116 -3.55 0.87 11.75
C TYR A 116 -2.29 1.38 11.04
N ILE A 117 -1.83 2.58 11.40
CA ILE A 117 -0.65 3.24 10.83
C ILE A 117 0.64 2.63 11.42
N GLY A 118 0.60 2.13 12.64
CA GLY A 118 1.77 1.64 13.37
C GLY A 118 2.70 2.76 13.83
N CYS A 119 2.13 3.91 14.24
CA CYS A 119 2.87 5.07 14.71
C CYS A 119 2.80 5.22 16.24
N ASP A 120 3.66 6.06 16.80
CA ASP A 120 3.73 6.25 18.26
C ASP A 120 2.50 6.98 18.81
N ARG A 121 1.96 7.96 18.04
CA ARG A 121 0.88 8.80 18.50
C ARG A 121 0.05 9.33 17.34
N VAL A 122 -1.26 9.35 17.52
CA VAL A 122 -2.22 10.04 16.67
C VAL A 122 -2.98 11.07 17.52
N SER A 123 -3.19 12.24 16.99
CA SER A 123 -3.96 13.30 17.63
C SER A 123 -5.05 13.79 16.69
N VAL A 124 -6.25 14.01 17.21
CA VAL A 124 -7.38 14.51 16.43
C VAL A 124 -7.78 15.88 16.93
N ALA A 125 -7.82 16.84 16.02
CA ALA A 125 -8.34 18.18 16.28
C ALA A 125 -9.63 18.39 15.51
N VAL A 126 -10.63 18.95 16.15
CA VAL A 126 -11.97 19.18 15.59
C VAL A 126 -12.23 20.67 15.51
N ARG A 127 -12.90 21.10 14.44
CA ARG A 127 -13.34 22.49 14.28
C ARG A 127 -14.44 22.83 15.27
N GLN A 128 -14.25 23.93 16.01
CA GLN A 128 -15.26 24.51 16.90
C GLN A 128 -15.46 25.97 16.51
N GLY A 129 -16.52 26.25 15.77
CA GLY A 129 -16.76 27.59 15.20
C GLY A 129 -15.65 28.00 14.23
N SER A 130 -14.97 29.12 14.49
CA SER A 130 -13.84 29.62 13.68
C SER A 130 -12.47 29.08 14.13
N SER A 131 -12.41 28.25 15.16
CA SER A 131 -11.15 27.74 15.74
C SER A 131 -11.09 26.21 15.63
N PHE A 132 -9.90 25.66 15.85
CA PHE A 132 -9.67 24.22 15.95
C PHE A 132 -9.19 23.89 17.35
N ARG A 133 -9.71 22.80 17.89
CA ARG A 133 -9.39 22.33 19.22
C ARG A 133 -8.91 20.89 19.17
N LEU A 134 -7.82 20.60 19.85
CA LEU A 134 -7.34 19.24 20.05
C LEU A 134 -8.34 18.50 20.96
N GLU A 135 -9.01 17.49 20.43
CA GLU A 135 -10.02 16.72 21.16
C GLU A 135 -9.44 15.49 21.82
N THR A 136 -8.50 14.82 21.17
CA THR A 136 -7.88 13.62 21.72
C THR A 136 -6.45 13.42 21.25
N ILE A 137 -5.71 12.69 22.08
CA ILE A 137 -4.38 12.12 21.80
C ILE A 137 -4.49 10.63 22.10
N SER A 138 -4.07 9.77 21.17
CA SER A 138 -4.13 8.32 21.36
C SER A 138 -3.39 7.86 22.63
N GLY A 139 -3.99 6.91 23.35
CA GLY A 139 -3.45 6.41 24.62
C GLY A 139 -3.59 7.36 25.82
N GLN A 140 -4.39 8.42 25.71
CA GLN A 140 -4.67 9.34 26.81
C GLN A 140 -6.17 9.55 26.98
N ASP A 141 -6.71 9.23 28.14
CA ASP A 141 -8.14 9.44 28.45
C ASP A 141 -8.45 10.93 28.63
N THR A 142 -7.48 11.70 29.12
CA THR A 142 -7.61 13.14 29.36
C THR A 142 -6.38 13.88 28.84
N ILE A 143 -6.62 15.04 28.25
CA ILE A 143 -5.55 15.92 27.75
C ILE A 143 -5.30 17.03 28.74
N ASP A 144 -4.08 17.14 29.24
CA ASP A 144 -3.64 18.34 29.96
C ASP A 144 -3.41 19.48 28.96
N ARG A 145 -4.41 20.33 28.82
CA ARG A 145 -4.42 21.48 27.89
C ARG A 145 -3.43 22.58 28.25
N ARG A 146 -2.86 22.57 29.47
CA ARG A 146 -1.85 23.52 29.93
C ARG A 146 -0.43 23.02 29.65
N SER A 147 -0.27 21.76 29.33
CA SER A 147 1.01 21.21 28.97
C SER A 147 1.61 21.97 27.78
N ASN A 148 2.88 22.33 27.87
CA ASN A 148 3.60 23.03 26.81
C ASN A 148 3.53 22.27 25.48
N LEU A 149 3.66 20.93 25.52
CA LEU A 149 3.57 20.08 24.35
C LEU A 149 2.22 20.20 23.65
N VAL A 150 1.12 20.21 24.41
CA VAL A 150 -0.25 20.32 23.88
C VAL A 150 -0.49 21.70 23.27
N VAL A 151 0.00 22.75 23.91
CA VAL A 151 -0.10 24.12 23.40
C VAL A 151 0.64 24.30 22.09
N LEU A 152 1.86 23.75 21.98
CA LEU A 152 2.67 23.79 20.77
C LEU A 152 2.02 22.97 19.64
N LEU A 153 1.54 21.75 19.95
CA LEU A 153 0.83 20.93 18.99
C LEU A 153 -0.43 21.63 18.46
N GLN A 154 -1.21 22.22 19.33
CA GLN A 154 -2.41 22.95 18.93
C GLN A 154 -2.08 24.18 18.07
N THR A 155 -1.00 24.87 18.37
CA THR A 155 -0.52 26.01 17.59
C THR A 155 -0.10 25.57 16.19
N LEU A 156 0.69 24.50 16.09
CA LEU A 156 1.12 23.89 14.84
C LEU A 156 -0.09 23.46 14.01
N THR A 157 -1.01 22.69 14.61
CA THR A 157 -2.23 22.21 13.95
C THR A 157 -3.05 23.35 13.37
N ARG A 158 -3.24 24.45 14.11
CA ARG A 158 -3.97 25.63 13.61
C ARG A 158 -3.30 26.25 12.38
N ARG A 159 -1.97 26.32 12.36
CA ARG A 159 -1.22 26.89 11.22
C ARG A 159 -1.38 26.03 9.98
N VAL A 160 -1.27 24.71 10.14
CA VAL A 160 -1.45 23.76 9.03
C VAL A 160 -2.89 23.80 8.50
N LEU A 161 -3.88 23.81 9.39
CA LEU A 161 -5.29 23.89 9.00
C LEU A 161 -5.64 25.22 8.31
N ALA A 162 -4.99 26.32 8.68
CA ALA A 162 -5.15 27.61 8.02
C ALA A 162 -4.54 27.62 6.61
N ALA A 163 -3.44 26.89 6.38
CA ALA A 163 -2.86 26.70 5.06
C ALA A 163 -3.69 25.77 4.18
N GLY A 164 -4.36 24.78 4.80
CA GLY A 164 -5.27 23.88 4.11
C GLY A 164 -4.63 22.70 3.41
N ASP A 165 -3.31 22.59 3.37
CA ASP A 165 -2.57 21.52 2.73
C ASP A 165 -2.00 20.53 3.76
N PRO A 166 -1.79 19.25 3.40
CA PRO A 166 -1.11 18.31 4.27
C PRO A 166 0.38 18.65 4.37
N PHE A 167 0.94 18.52 5.56
CA PHE A 167 2.37 18.75 5.80
C PHE A 167 3.03 17.55 6.44
N TRP A 168 4.26 17.28 5.98
CA TRP A 168 5.09 16.21 6.47
C TRP A 168 6.44 16.77 6.94
N TYR A 169 6.86 16.38 8.12
CA TYR A 169 8.20 16.63 8.67
C TYR A 169 8.93 15.28 8.78
N ALA A 170 10.13 15.23 8.27
CA ALA A 170 11.04 14.07 8.34
C ALA A 170 12.49 14.53 8.62
N GLY A 171 12.64 15.38 9.61
CA GLY A 171 13.96 15.91 10.03
C GLY A 171 14.37 17.23 9.39
N SER A 172 13.60 17.77 8.42
CA SER A 172 13.87 19.08 7.79
C SER A 172 12.59 19.88 7.61
N THR A 173 12.70 21.19 7.78
CA THR A 173 11.60 22.16 7.59
C THR A 173 11.81 23.05 6.37
N HIS A 174 12.85 22.77 5.57
CA HIS A 174 13.36 23.70 4.55
C HIS A 174 12.34 24.11 3.48
N ASP A 175 11.40 23.21 3.15
CA ASP A 175 10.39 23.45 2.11
C ASP A 175 9.03 23.91 2.70
N MET A 176 8.98 24.26 4.00
CA MET A 176 7.75 24.67 4.65
C MET A 176 7.55 26.18 4.59
N PRO A 177 6.28 26.65 4.51
CA PRO A 177 5.99 28.08 4.69
C PRO A 177 6.51 28.58 6.03
N PRO A 178 7.09 29.80 6.11
CA PRO A 178 7.78 30.31 7.33
C PRO A 178 6.93 30.26 8.62
N GLN A 179 5.61 30.40 8.47
CA GLN A 179 4.68 30.35 9.61
C GLN A 179 4.51 28.92 10.17
N ILE A 180 4.59 27.93 9.30
CA ILE A 180 4.50 26.50 9.67
C ILE A 180 5.86 26.01 10.12
N GLU A 181 6.93 26.39 9.44
CA GLU A 181 8.31 26.07 9.79
C GLU A 181 8.60 26.38 11.26
N LYS A 182 8.37 27.63 11.67
CA LYS A 182 8.59 28.05 13.06
C LYS A 182 7.75 27.26 14.06
N ALA A 183 6.49 27.00 13.75
CA ALA A 183 5.61 26.23 14.64
C ALA A 183 6.00 24.75 14.70
N MET A 184 6.45 24.19 13.59
CA MET A 184 6.96 22.81 13.50
C MET A 184 8.23 22.67 14.31
N GLN A 185 9.21 23.56 14.14
CA GLN A 185 10.47 23.54 14.87
C GLN A 185 10.23 23.63 16.39
N ASN A 186 9.42 24.59 16.85
CA ASN A 186 9.09 24.73 18.27
C ASN A 186 8.46 23.46 18.85
N TYR A 187 7.63 22.78 18.08
CA TYR A 187 7.01 21.53 18.52
C TYR A 187 8.01 20.38 18.55
N VAL A 188 8.83 20.23 17.51
CA VAL A 188 9.81 19.16 17.39
C VAL A 188 10.86 19.24 18.49
N ASP A 189 11.33 20.44 18.83
CA ASP A 189 12.32 20.66 19.88
C ASP A 189 11.85 20.14 21.25
N VAL A 190 10.54 20.24 21.53
CA VAL A 190 9.96 19.76 22.80
C VAL A 190 9.49 18.31 22.69
N ALA A 191 8.92 17.93 21.56
CA ALA A 191 8.34 16.59 21.34
C ALA A 191 9.39 15.54 21.00
N HIS A 192 10.59 15.95 20.54
CA HIS A 192 11.66 15.07 20.02
C HIS A 192 11.17 14.12 18.94
N SER A 193 10.16 14.52 18.17
CA SER A 193 9.56 13.71 17.13
C SER A 193 10.44 13.68 15.88
N LYS A 194 10.69 12.50 15.33
CA LYS A 194 11.50 12.32 14.11
C LYS A 194 10.69 12.55 12.83
N THR A 195 9.43 12.16 12.86
CA THR A 195 8.51 12.26 11.74
C THR A 195 7.14 12.73 12.22
N ILE A 196 6.55 13.69 11.52
CA ILE A 196 5.22 14.23 11.84
C ILE A 196 4.45 14.39 10.53
N GLY A 197 3.23 13.84 10.47
CA GLY A 197 2.27 14.12 9.40
C GLY A 197 1.07 14.88 9.99
N ILE A 198 0.63 15.96 9.35
CA ILE A 198 -0.58 16.67 9.69
C ILE A 198 -1.45 16.79 8.44
N ILE A 199 -2.63 16.20 8.50
CA ILE A 199 -3.53 16.08 7.35
C ILE A 199 -4.85 16.76 7.68
N PRO A 200 -5.22 17.87 6.98
CA PRO A 200 -6.53 18.46 7.07
C PRO A 200 -7.61 17.53 6.50
N LEU A 201 -8.60 17.19 7.29
CA LEU A 201 -9.78 16.47 6.82
C LEU A 201 -10.82 17.49 6.35
N ARG A 202 -11.37 17.29 5.18
CA ARG A 202 -12.40 18.14 4.57
C ARG A 202 -13.63 17.31 4.23
N ASP A 203 -14.78 17.94 4.28
CA ASP A 203 -15.98 17.32 3.74
C ASP A 203 -15.79 17.04 2.24
N ALA A 204 -16.29 15.90 1.79
CA ALA A 204 -16.33 15.62 0.38
C ALA A 204 -17.07 16.77 -0.34
N PRO A 205 -16.60 17.23 -1.51
CA PRO A 205 -17.36 18.22 -2.28
C PRO A 205 -18.76 17.64 -2.53
N LYS A 206 -19.79 18.38 -2.16
CA LYS A 206 -21.18 18.01 -2.50
C LYS A 206 -21.21 17.76 -3.99
N LYS A 207 -21.63 16.58 -4.40
CA LYS A 207 -21.92 16.32 -5.81
C LYS A 207 -23.07 17.26 -6.18
N GLU A 208 -22.84 18.10 -7.22
CA GLU A 208 -23.94 18.82 -7.86
C GLU A 208 -24.98 17.81 -8.29
N GLY A 209 -26.13 17.75 -7.57
CA GLY A 209 -27.24 16.87 -7.92
C GLY A 209 -28.00 16.24 -6.75
N ASP A 210 -27.64 16.51 -5.50
CA ASP A 210 -28.42 16.09 -4.32
C ASP A 210 -29.18 17.32 -3.73
N ASP A 211 -30.22 17.75 -4.41
CA ASP A 211 -31.34 18.54 -3.88
C ASP A 211 -32.62 17.71 -3.89
#